data_dcdb8e9ad716651dc0009a51609e5866
#
_entry.id   dcdb8e9ad716651dc0009a51609e5866
#
_cell.length_a   1.000
_cell.length_b   1.000
_cell.length_c   1.000
_cell.angle_alpha   90.00
_cell.angle_beta   90.00
_cell.angle_gamma   90.00
#
_symmetry.space_group_name_H-M   'P 1'
#
loop_
_entity.id
_entity.type
_entity.pdbx_description
1 polymer ?
#
loop_
_entity_poly.entity_id
_entity_poly.type
_entity_poly.pdbx_seq_one_letter_code
_entity_poly.pdbx_strand_id
1 'polypeptide(L)'
;QYIFSPDKKFRTWRRLWIALAETEKELGLPITQEQIDELKAHKDEINFDVAKEREKLVRHDVMSHVYAYGVQCPTAKGIIHLGATSCYVGDNTDIIIMTEALKLVRKKLISVLDELAKFADKYKAQPTLAFTHFQPAQPTTVGKRATLWTMELKQDLDDLDYVLGSLRLLGSKGTAGTQASFLELFDGDHAKCRKVDQMIAEKMGFDGCYPVSGQ
;
A
#
# COMPACT_ATOMS: atom_id res chain seq x y z
N GLN A 1 3.14 -4.36 -14.24
CA GLN A 1 4.29 -5.16 -13.78
C GLN A 1 5.05 -4.47 -12.64
N TYR A 2 5.43 -3.19 -12.78
CA TYR A 2 6.27 -2.49 -11.77
C TYR A 2 5.65 -2.50 -10.36
N ILE A 3 4.35 -2.28 -10.22
CA ILE A 3 3.64 -2.23 -8.92
C ILE A 3 3.93 -3.46 -8.05
N PHE A 4 4.04 -4.64 -8.67
CA PHE A 4 4.31 -5.91 -7.97
C PHE A 4 5.76 -6.39 -8.12
N SER A 5 6.70 -5.49 -8.45
CA SER A 5 8.11 -5.86 -8.59
C SER A 5 8.83 -5.86 -7.24
N PRO A 6 9.90 -6.65 -7.10
CA PRO A 6 10.79 -6.56 -5.93
C PRO A 6 11.36 -5.16 -5.72
N ASP A 7 11.69 -4.45 -6.81
CA ASP A 7 12.19 -3.07 -6.73
C ASP A 7 11.17 -2.16 -6.04
N LYS A 8 9.89 -2.19 -6.45
CA LYS A 8 8.82 -1.43 -5.80
C LYS A 8 8.63 -1.84 -4.34
N LYS A 9 8.64 -3.14 -4.04
CA LYS A 9 8.50 -3.68 -2.68
C LYS A 9 9.57 -3.09 -1.76
N PHE A 10 10.83 -3.23 -2.10
CA PHE A 10 11.92 -2.84 -1.21
C PHE A 10 12.14 -1.33 -1.13
N ARG A 11 11.83 -0.56 -2.18
CA ARG A 11 11.76 0.91 -2.10
C ARG A 11 10.64 1.35 -1.14
N THR A 12 9.52 0.65 -1.12
CA THR A 12 8.43 0.94 -0.17
C THR A 12 8.85 0.63 1.26
N TRP A 13 9.60 -0.46 1.51
CA TRP A 13 10.19 -0.74 2.82
C TRP A 13 11.07 0.41 3.31
N ARG A 14 11.95 0.94 2.47
CA ARG A 14 12.81 2.07 2.84
C ARG A 14 12.01 3.33 3.17
N ARG A 15 10.94 3.60 2.43
CA ARG A 15 10.03 4.71 2.77
C ARG A 15 9.36 4.53 4.13
N LEU A 16 8.94 3.32 4.44
CA LEU A 16 8.37 2.99 5.75
C LEU A 16 9.40 3.14 6.87
N TRP A 17 10.64 2.71 6.69
CA TRP A 17 11.71 2.95 7.68
C TRP A 17 12.04 4.43 7.86
N ILE A 18 12.02 5.21 6.80
CA ILE A 18 12.18 6.68 6.90
C ILE A 18 11.01 7.28 7.68
N ALA A 19 9.77 6.92 7.36
CA ALA A 19 8.58 7.40 8.06
C ALA A 19 8.61 7.03 9.54
N LEU A 20 9.10 5.83 9.88
CA LEU A 20 9.29 5.40 11.26
C LEU A 20 10.32 6.28 11.98
N ALA A 21 11.52 6.43 11.42
CA ALA A 21 12.60 7.21 12.02
C ALA A 21 12.21 8.69 12.20
N GLU A 22 11.53 9.30 11.22
CA GLU A 22 10.99 10.65 11.35
C GLU A 22 9.97 10.75 12.48
N THR A 23 9.05 9.80 12.57
CA THR A 23 8.04 9.75 13.62
C THR A 23 8.68 9.60 15.01
N GLU A 24 9.62 8.69 15.15
CA GLU A 24 10.34 8.47 16.40
C GLU A 24 11.13 9.71 16.83
N LYS A 25 11.79 10.41 15.90
CA LYS A 25 12.44 11.69 16.18
C LYS A 25 11.46 12.74 16.65
N GLU A 26 10.33 12.92 15.97
CA GLU A 26 9.30 13.90 16.32
C GLU A 26 8.67 13.60 17.70
N LEU A 27 8.64 12.33 18.09
CA LEU A 27 8.18 11.88 19.41
C LEU A 27 9.27 11.94 20.48
N GLY A 28 10.49 12.39 20.15
CA GLY A 28 11.54 12.72 21.10
C GLY A 28 12.61 11.66 21.31
N LEU A 29 12.68 10.63 20.46
CA LEU A 29 13.83 9.73 20.48
C LEU A 29 15.10 10.43 19.95
N PRO A 30 16.31 10.03 20.38
CA PRO A 30 17.57 10.68 20.03
C PRO A 30 18.03 10.32 18.60
N ILE A 31 17.18 10.60 17.62
CA ILE A 31 17.44 10.43 16.21
C ILE A 31 17.83 11.78 15.60
N THR A 32 18.97 11.82 14.90
CA THR A 32 19.48 13.05 14.31
C THR A 32 18.90 13.32 12.93
N GLN A 33 18.93 14.59 12.49
CA GLN A 33 18.51 14.93 11.13
C GLN A 33 19.47 14.33 10.09
N GLU A 34 20.75 14.28 10.41
CA GLU A 34 21.78 13.67 9.56
C GLU A 34 21.46 12.19 9.25
N GLN A 35 21.06 11.42 10.27
CA GLN A 35 20.64 10.03 10.08
C GLN A 35 19.45 9.89 9.13
N ILE A 36 18.44 10.74 9.29
CA ILE A 36 17.27 10.75 8.40
C ILE A 36 17.64 11.14 6.97
N ASP A 37 18.49 12.16 6.81
CA ASP A 37 18.93 12.64 5.50
C ASP A 37 19.78 11.58 4.78
N GLU A 38 20.63 10.83 5.49
CA GLU A 38 21.37 9.69 4.96
C GLU A 38 20.42 8.58 4.46
N LEU A 39 19.41 8.24 5.23
CA LEU A 39 18.38 7.29 4.79
C LEU A 39 17.67 7.77 3.52
N LYS A 40 17.25 9.04 3.49
CA LYS A 40 16.59 9.63 2.32
C LYS A 40 17.43 9.62 1.07
N ALA A 41 18.74 9.87 1.20
CA ALA A 41 19.69 9.89 0.08
C ALA A 41 19.77 8.53 -0.62
N HIS A 42 19.67 7.42 0.11
CA HIS A 42 19.83 6.07 -0.41
C HIS A 42 18.52 5.28 -0.54
N LYS A 43 17.34 5.92 -0.36
CA LYS A 43 16.05 5.22 -0.34
C LYS A 43 15.69 4.45 -1.62
N ASP A 44 16.23 4.90 -2.77
CA ASP A 44 15.88 4.33 -4.08
C ASP A 44 16.99 3.41 -4.65
N GLU A 45 18.10 3.24 -3.96
CA GLU A 45 19.26 2.47 -4.39
C GLU A 45 19.30 1.08 -3.73
N ILE A 46 18.45 0.16 -4.17
CA ILE A 46 18.39 -1.17 -3.56
C ILE A 46 19.57 -2.05 -3.98
N ASN A 47 20.43 -2.42 -3.02
CA ASN A 47 21.51 -3.37 -3.24
C ASN A 47 21.01 -4.80 -3.02
N PHE A 48 20.46 -5.39 -4.08
CA PHE A 48 19.90 -6.74 -4.05
C PHE A 48 20.94 -7.82 -3.74
N ASP A 49 22.17 -7.66 -4.23
CA ASP A 49 23.22 -8.66 -4.05
C ASP A 49 23.64 -8.75 -2.59
N VAL A 50 23.88 -7.61 -1.93
CA VAL A 50 24.19 -7.56 -0.50
C VAL A 50 23.06 -8.14 0.34
N ALA A 51 21.82 -7.79 0.03
CA ALA A 51 20.65 -8.33 0.72
C ALA A 51 20.56 -9.87 0.56
N LYS A 52 20.72 -10.38 -0.67
CA LYS A 52 20.65 -11.80 -0.99
C LYS A 52 21.76 -12.61 -0.30
N GLU A 53 23.00 -12.10 -0.31
CA GLU A 53 24.09 -12.79 0.39
C GLU A 53 23.88 -12.79 1.91
N ARG A 54 23.36 -11.69 2.47
CA ARG A 54 23.03 -11.63 3.89
C ARG A 54 21.90 -12.60 4.26
N GLU A 55 20.88 -12.73 3.40
CA GLU A 55 19.75 -13.62 3.63
C GLU A 55 20.17 -15.10 3.71
N LYS A 56 21.15 -15.53 2.93
CA LYS A 56 21.72 -16.88 3.04
C LYS A 56 22.24 -17.19 4.44
N LEU A 57 22.74 -16.18 5.14
CA LEU A 57 23.33 -16.33 6.49
C LEU A 57 22.25 -16.25 7.57
N VAL A 58 21.35 -15.26 7.49
CA VAL A 58 20.40 -14.98 8.57
C VAL A 58 19.02 -15.60 8.35
N ARG A 59 18.73 -16.03 7.11
CA ARG A 59 17.46 -16.65 6.70
C ARG A 59 16.24 -15.80 7.06
N HIS A 60 16.38 -14.48 6.83
CA HIS A 60 15.35 -13.50 7.17
C HIS A 60 15.45 -12.32 6.21
N ASP A 61 14.45 -12.13 5.35
CA ASP A 61 14.43 -11.13 4.30
C ASP A 61 14.50 -9.68 4.84
N VAL A 62 13.65 -9.34 5.80
CA VAL A 62 13.62 -7.97 6.36
C VAL A 62 14.97 -7.62 7.00
N MET A 63 15.54 -8.49 7.82
CA MET A 63 16.84 -8.24 8.46
C MET A 63 17.98 -8.17 7.45
N SER A 64 17.87 -8.87 6.32
CA SER A 64 18.83 -8.81 5.23
C SER A 64 18.79 -7.45 4.53
N HIS A 65 17.60 -6.91 4.32
CA HIS A 65 17.42 -5.57 3.75
C HIS A 65 17.76 -4.45 4.75
N VAL A 66 17.51 -4.62 6.05
CA VAL A 66 18.01 -3.72 7.11
C VAL A 66 19.55 -3.66 7.05
N TYR A 67 20.20 -4.82 6.97
CA TYR A 67 21.66 -4.88 6.84
C TYR A 67 22.14 -4.18 5.55
N ALA A 68 21.57 -4.50 4.40
CA ALA A 68 21.97 -3.91 3.12
C ALA A 68 21.78 -2.39 3.10
N TYR A 69 20.71 -1.89 3.71
CA TYR A 69 20.50 -0.45 3.88
C TYR A 69 21.49 0.17 4.84
N GLY A 70 21.80 -0.49 5.97
CA GLY A 70 22.78 -0.05 6.94
C GLY A 70 24.21 0.01 6.40
N VAL A 71 24.57 -0.82 5.41
CA VAL A 71 25.86 -0.74 4.69
C VAL A 71 25.96 0.57 3.90
N GLN A 72 24.87 1.03 3.32
CA GLN A 72 24.80 2.30 2.58
C GLN A 72 24.66 3.51 3.53
N CYS A 73 24.11 3.29 4.72
CA CYS A 73 23.77 4.32 5.70
C CYS A 73 24.47 4.04 7.05
N PRO A 74 25.81 4.16 7.13
CA PRO A 74 26.56 3.77 8.33
C PRO A 74 26.22 4.60 9.57
N THR A 75 25.85 5.88 9.41
CA THR A 75 25.43 6.76 10.51
C THR A 75 24.04 6.39 11.04
N ALA A 76 23.14 5.98 10.13
CA ALA A 76 21.76 5.65 10.46
C ALA A 76 21.51 4.16 10.74
N LYS A 77 22.47 3.28 10.54
CA LYS A 77 22.28 1.81 10.63
C LYS A 77 21.62 1.33 11.93
N GLY A 78 21.85 2.05 13.04
CA GLY A 78 21.33 1.69 14.36
C GLY A 78 19.87 2.05 14.58
N ILE A 79 19.31 2.91 13.72
CA ILE A 79 17.91 3.36 13.84
C ILE A 79 16.98 2.79 12.76
N ILE A 80 17.54 2.07 11.79
CA ILE A 80 16.71 1.38 10.79
C ILE A 80 15.89 0.32 11.51
N HIS A 81 14.56 0.35 11.35
CA HIS A 81 13.66 -0.65 11.92
C HIS A 81 13.59 -0.63 13.46
N LEU A 82 13.92 0.47 14.11
CA LEU A 82 13.94 0.60 15.56
C LEU A 82 12.52 0.36 16.13
N GLY A 83 12.41 -0.47 17.17
CA GLY A 83 11.13 -0.82 17.80
C GLY A 83 10.14 -1.62 16.96
N ALA A 84 10.34 -1.70 15.65
CA ALA A 84 9.42 -2.38 14.74
C ALA A 84 9.69 -3.89 14.63
N THR A 85 8.70 -4.61 14.15
CA THR A 85 8.81 -6.02 13.76
C THR A 85 8.74 -6.18 12.25
N SER A 86 9.11 -7.34 11.72
CA SER A 86 9.20 -7.59 10.28
C SER A 86 7.92 -7.25 9.52
N CYS A 87 6.78 -7.57 10.08
CA CYS A 87 5.48 -7.29 9.46
C CYS A 87 5.16 -5.79 9.34
N TYR A 88 5.85 -4.92 10.08
CA TYR A 88 5.70 -3.48 9.87
C TYR A 88 5.93 -3.08 8.42
N VAL A 89 7.04 -3.50 7.83
CA VAL A 89 7.33 -3.17 6.42
C VAL A 89 6.60 -4.09 5.47
N GLY A 90 6.45 -5.38 5.79
CA GLY A 90 5.76 -6.36 4.96
C GLY A 90 4.30 -5.99 4.73
N ASP A 91 3.54 -5.99 5.81
CA ASP A 91 2.08 -5.84 5.75
C ASP A 91 1.65 -4.44 5.27
N ASN A 92 2.32 -3.38 5.75
CA ASN A 92 2.02 -2.02 5.28
C ASN A 92 2.39 -1.83 3.80
N THR A 93 3.46 -2.46 3.32
CA THR A 93 3.81 -2.45 1.90
C THR A 93 2.75 -3.13 1.06
N ASP A 94 2.19 -4.24 1.51
CA ASP A 94 1.13 -4.95 0.79
C ASP A 94 -0.12 -4.07 0.66
N ILE A 95 -0.52 -3.35 1.70
CA ILE A 95 -1.62 -2.37 1.63
C ILE A 95 -1.31 -1.23 0.64
N ILE A 96 -0.09 -0.70 0.65
CA ILE A 96 0.32 0.39 -0.26
C ILE A 96 0.30 -0.09 -1.71
N ILE A 97 0.87 -1.25 -1.99
CA ILE A 97 0.93 -1.84 -3.34
C ILE A 97 -0.48 -2.19 -3.83
N MET A 98 -1.31 -2.78 -2.99
CA MET A 98 -2.71 -3.10 -3.28
C MET A 98 -3.51 -1.83 -3.62
N THR A 99 -3.34 -0.78 -2.82
CA THR A 99 -3.99 0.53 -3.08
C THR A 99 -3.58 1.10 -4.44
N GLU A 100 -2.30 1.07 -4.79
CA GLU A 100 -1.82 1.54 -6.09
C GLU A 100 -2.35 0.68 -7.25
N ALA A 101 -2.40 -0.64 -7.07
CA ALA A 101 -2.94 -1.56 -8.06
C ALA A 101 -4.44 -1.34 -8.29
N LEU A 102 -5.22 -1.18 -7.23
CA LEU A 102 -6.65 -0.88 -7.31
C LEU A 102 -6.92 0.48 -7.98
N LYS A 103 -6.13 1.51 -7.68
CA LYS A 103 -6.19 2.81 -8.38
C LYS A 103 -5.94 2.66 -9.88
N LEU A 104 -5.02 1.79 -10.29
CA LEU A 104 -4.77 1.51 -11.71
C LEU A 104 -5.96 0.80 -12.36
N VAL A 105 -6.55 -0.19 -11.69
CA VAL A 105 -7.78 -0.89 -12.15
C VAL A 105 -8.91 0.12 -12.29
N ARG A 106 -9.14 0.96 -11.28
CA ARG A 106 -10.13 2.04 -11.30
C ARG A 106 -10.01 2.94 -12.52
N LYS A 107 -8.79 3.39 -12.82
CA LYS A 107 -8.52 4.22 -14.00
C LYS A 107 -8.92 3.52 -15.30
N LYS A 108 -8.60 2.23 -15.44
CA LYS A 108 -8.97 1.44 -16.62
C LYS A 108 -10.49 1.23 -16.71
N LEU A 109 -11.14 0.95 -15.58
CA LEU A 109 -12.59 0.76 -15.53
C LEU A 109 -13.34 2.01 -15.94
N ILE A 110 -12.93 3.19 -15.48
CA ILE A 110 -13.50 4.48 -15.93
C ILE A 110 -13.35 4.66 -17.44
N SER A 111 -12.18 4.30 -18.01
CA SER A 111 -11.99 4.38 -19.46
C SER A 111 -12.93 3.46 -20.23
N VAL A 112 -13.18 2.25 -19.73
CA VAL A 112 -14.13 1.30 -20.35
C VAL A 112 -15.56 1.83 -20.26
N LEU A 113 -15.96 2.37 -19.11
CA LEU A 113 -17.29 2.96 -18.92
C LEU A 113 -17.53 4.15 -19.86
N ASP A 114 -16.54 5.01 -20.05
CA ASP A 114 -16.61 6.13 -20.99
C ASP A 114 -16.82 5.66 -22.45
N GLU A 115 -16.07 4.64 -22.89
CA GLU A 115 -16.22 4.08 -24.23
C GLU A 115 -17.56 3.33 -24.41
N LEU A 116 -18.02 2.62 -23.39
CA LEU A 116 -19.35 1.97 -23.42
C LEU A 116 -20.48 3.00 -23.47
N ALA A 117 -20.35 4.11 -22.75
CA ALA A 117 -21.34 5.19 -22.78
C ALA A 117 -21.43 5.82 -24.18
N LYS A 118 -20.29 6.12 -24.81
CA LYS A 118 -20.23 6.61 -26.19
C LYS A 118 -20.84 5.62 -27.19
N PHE A 119 -20.52 4.33 -27.02
CA PHE A 119 -21.07 3.24 -27.84
C PHE A 119 -22.58 3.15 -27.68
N ALA A 120 -23.08 3.15 -26.45
CA ALA A 120 -24.51 3.07 -26.15
C ALA A 120 -25.27 4.25 -26.77
N ASP A 121 -24.75 5.47 -26.65
CA ASP A 121 -25.35 6.66 -27.24
C ASP A 121 -25.38 6.60 -28.76
N LYS A 122 -24.26 6.20 -29.38
CA LYS A 122 -24.15 6.05 -30.84
C LYS A 122 -25.19 5.08 -31.41
N TYR A 123 -25.45 3.97 -30.74
CA TYR A 123 -26.29 2.87 -31.21
C TYR A 123 -27.66 2.80 -30.48
N LYS A 124 -28.07 3.82 -29.78
CA LYS A 124 -29.33 3.88 -29.03
C LYS A 124 -30.57 3.64 -29.88
N ALA A 125 -30.53 4.05 -31.17
CA ALA A 125 -31.63 3.89 -32.13
C ALA A 125 -31.45 2.68 -33.06
N GLN A 126 -30.35 1.94 -32.98
CA GLN A 126 -30.09 0.77 -33.83
C GLN A 126 -30.89 -0.43 -33.34
N PRO A 127 -31.91 -0.90 -34.08
CA PRO A 127 -32.76 -2.02 -33.68
C PRO A 127 -31.97 -3.33 -33.73
N THR A 128 -32.28 -4.23 -32.81
CA THR A 128 -31.78 -5.61 -32.78
C THR A 128 -32.81 -6.50 -32.12
N LEU A 129 -32.72 -7.82 -32.36
CA LEU A 129 -33.58 -8.80 -31.73
C LEU A 129 -32.97 -9.26 -30.38
N ALA A 130 -33.76 -9.23 -29.33
CA ALA A 130 -33.42 -9.85 -28.07
C ALA A 130 -33.82 -11.34 -28.05
N PHE A 131 -33.05 -12.13 -27.33
CA PHE A 131 -33.26 -13.56 -27.13
C PHE A 131 -33.42 -13.87 -25.66
N THR A 132 -34.30 -14.84 -25.35
CA THR A 132 -34.44 -15.46 -24.03
C THR A 132 -34.48 -16.96 -24.23
N HIS A 133 -33.85 -17.75 -23.36
CA HIS A 133 -33.78 -19.22 -23.48
C HIS A 133 -33.41 -19.72 -24.87
N PHE A 134 -32.44 -19.03 -25.53
CA PHE A 134 -31.99 -19.31 -26.91
C PHE A 134 -33.08 -19.16 -27.98
N GLN A 135 -34.16 -18.47 -27.69
CA GLN A 135 -35.27 -18.22 -28.62
C GLN A 135 -35.46 -16.72 -28.85
N PRO A 136 -35.89 -16.30 -30.07
CA PRO A 136 -36.27 -14.93 -30.33
C PRO A 136 -37.36 -14.47 -29.34
N ALA A 137 -37.15 -13.31 -28.72
CA ALA A 137 -38.12 -12.74 -27.76
C ALA A 137 -38.74 -11.48 -28.37
N GLN A 138 -38.10 -10.33 -28.23
CA GLN A 138 -38.67 -9.06 -28.69
C GLN A 138 -37.60 -8.11 -29.21
N PRO A 139 -37.99 -7.07 -30.00
CA PRO A 139 -37.08 -6.03 -30.41
C PRO A 139 -36.51 -5.23 -29.26
N THR A 140 -35.26 -4.84 -29.38
CA THR A 140 -34.54 -3.92 -28.48
C THR A 140 -33.58 -3.10 -29.32
N THR A 141 -32.63 -2.39 -28.69
CA THR A 141 -31.58 -1.68 -29.41
C THR A 141 -30.19 -2.14 -29.01
N VAL A 142 -29.21 -1.96 -29.89
CA VAL A 142 -27.81 -2.26 -29.62
C VAL A 142 -27.29 -1.43 -28.46
N GLY A 143 -27.64 -0.11 -28.44
CA GLY A 143 -27.26 0.78 -27.35
C GLY A 143 -27.84 0.32 -26.01
N LYS A 144 -29.12 -0.10 -25.96
CA LYS A 144 -29.72 -0.64 -24.74
C LYS A 144 -29.00 -1.90 -24.23
N ARG A 145 -28.53 -2.77 -25.11
CA ARG A 145 -27.75 -3.96 -24.73
C ARG A 145 -26.44 -3.55 -24.08
N ALA A 146 -25.75 -2.54 -24.61
CA ALA A 146 -24.51 -2.03 -24.03
C ALA A 146 -24.72 -1.41 -22.63
N THR A 147 -25.87 -0.80 -22.36
CA THR A 147 -26.16 -0.24 -21.03
C THR A 147 -26.27 -1.29 -19.92
N LEU A 148 -26.56 -2.56 -20.24
CA LEU A 148 -26.53 -3.65 -19.25
C LEU A 148 -25.10 -3.84 -18.72
N TRP A 149 -24.14 -3.97 -19.62
CA TRP A 149 -22.72 -4.09 -19.24
C TRP A 149 -22.22 -2.83 -18.53
N THR A 150 -22.63 -1.66 -19.01
CA THR A 150 -22.27 -0.40 -18.37
C THR A 150 -22.76 -0.34 -16.93
N MET A 151 -23.98 -0.82 -16.66
CA MET A 151 -24.54 -0.82 -15.31
C MET A 151 -23.79 -1.77 -14.37
N GLU A 152 -23.44 -2.97 -14.83
CA GLU A 152 -22.65 -3.93 -14.05
C GLU A 152 -21.27 -3.35 -13.69
N LEU A 153 -20.55 -2.84 -14.69
CA LEU A 153 -19.22 -2.23 -14.47
C LEU A 153 -19.30 -0.95 -13.61
N LYS A 154 -20.43 -0.24 -13.63
CA LYS A 154 -20.67 0.92 -12.74
C LYS A 154 -20.80 0.47 -11.28
N GLN A 155 -21.48 -0.66 -11.04
CA GLN A 155 -21.55 -1.26 -9.69
C GLN A 155 -20.18 -1.71 -9.22
N ASP A 156 -19.40 -2.37 -10.08
CA ASP A 156 -18.00 -2.74 -9.77
C ASP A 156 -17.16 -1.50 -9.42
N LEU A 157 -17.37 -0.36 -10.08
CA LEU A 157 -16.68 0.89 -9.76
C LEU A 157 -17.06 1.42 -8.38
N ASP A 158 -18.34 1.35 -8.01
CA ASP A 158 -18.82 1.78 -6.69
C ASP A 158 -18.22 0.91 -5.58
N ASP A 159 -18.20 -0.41 -5.77
CA ASP A 159 -17.58 -1.35 -4.83
C ASP A 159 -16.08 -1.11 -4.71
N LEU A 160 -15.40 -0.86 -5.82
CA LEU A 160 -13.97 -0.54 -5.85
C LEU A 160 -13.67 0.77 -5.10
N ASP A 161 -14.49 1.79 -5.28
CA ASP A 161 -14.35 3.08 -4.58
C ASP A 161 -14.62 2.94 -3.09
N TYR A 162 -15.58 2.11 -2.68
CA TYR A 162 -15.82 1.76 -1.29
C TYR A 162 -14.59 1.08 -0.67
N VAL A 163 -14.03 0.07 -1.33
CA VAL A 163 -12.84 -0.64 -0.86
C VAL A 163 -11.66 0.32 -0.72
N LEU A 164 -11.37 1.13 -1.76
CA LEU A 164 -10.29 2.11 -1.72
C LEU A 164 -10.43 3.12 -0.58
N GLY A 165 -11.64 3.57 -0.31
CA GLY A 165 -11.94 4.48 0.81
C GLY A 165 -11.81 3.84 2.20
N SER A 166 -11.91 2.51 2.28
CA SER A 166 -11.83 1.77 3.54
C SER A 166 -10.44 1.31 3.92
N LEU A 167 -9.49 1.27 2.96
CA LEU A 167 -8.13 0.79 3.23
C LEU A 167 -7.40 1.68 4.24
N ARG A 168 -6.77 1.04 5.21
CA ARG A 168 -5.92 1.66 6.25
C ARG A 168 -4.63 0.86 6.33
N LEU A 169 -3.57 1.46 6.84
CA LEU A 169 -2.36 0.72 7.17
C LEU A 169 -2.61 -0.22 8.36
N LEU A 170 -1.79 -1.24 8.48
CA LEU A 170 -1.80 -2.15 9.65
C LEU A 170 -1.05 -1.55 10.84
N GLY A 171 -0.18 -0.58 10.59
CA GLY A 171 0.56 0.13 11.61
C GLY A 171 1.82 -0.62 12.06
N SER A 172 2.38 -0.18 13.17
CA SER A 172 3.55 -0.77 13.83
C SER A 172 3.17 -1.21 15.23
N LYS A 173 2.58 -2.40 15.35
CA LYS A 173 1.97 -2.87 16.60
C LYS A 173 2.79 -3.93 17.35
N GLY A 174 3.92 -4.36 16.79
CA GLY A 174 4.75 -5.41 17.37
C GLY A 174 4.21 -6.83 17.14
N THR A 175 4.93 -7.82 17.61
CA THR A 175 4.65 -9.26 17.36
C THR A 175 3.29 -9.72 17.84
N ALA A 176 2.79 -9.15 18.91
CA ALA A 176 1.51 -9.53 19.52
C ALA A 176 0.44 -8.45 19.44
N GLY A 177 0.70 -7.36 18.72
CA GLY A 177 -0.24 -6.24 18.59
C GLY A 177 -0.30 -5.31 19.80
N THR A 178 0.72 -5.35 20.69
CA THR A 178 0.70 -4.62 21.96
C THR A 178 1.52 -3.32 21.96
N GLN A 179 2.35 -3.08 20.94
CA GLN A 179 3.31 -1.98 20.87
C GLN A 179 4.31 -1.93 22.06
N ALA A 180 4.57 -3.07 22.71
CA ALA A 180 5.42 -3.14 23.90
C ALA A 180 6.83 -2.56 23.67
N SER A 181 7.44 -2.81 22.50
CA SER A 181 8.76 -2.25 22.14
C SER A 181 8.75 -0.73 22.09
N PHE A 182 7.70 -0.11 21.54
CA PHE A 182 7.55 1.34 21.53
C PHE A 182 7.28 1.89 22.91
N LEU A 183 6.51 1.18 23.73
CA LEU A 183 6.26 1.60 25.10
C LEU A 183 7.57 1.67 25.93
N GLU A 184 8.46 0.71 25.70
CA GLU A 184 9.79 0.71 26.31
C GLU A 184 10.66 1.87 25.75
N LEU A 185 10.69 2.06 24.45
CA LEU A 185 11.43 3.17 23.80
C LEU A 185 10.97 4.56 24.27
N PHE A 186 9.70 4.71 24.64
CA PHE A 186 9.13 5.97 25.11
C PHE A 186 8.98 6.03 26.64
N ASP A 187 9.73 5.23 27.40
CA ASP A 187 9.74 5.22 28.85
C ASP A 187 8.34 5.11 29.49
N GLY A 188 7.47 4.30 28.88
CA GLY A 188 6.12 4.06 29.35
C GLY A 188 5.07 5.08 28.90
N ASP A 189 5.40 5.99 27.97
CA ASP A 189 4.45 6.99 27.45
C ASP A 189 3.48 6.38 26.43
N HIS A 190 2.32 5.97 26.91
CA HIS A 190 1.24 5.44 26.08
C HIS A 190 0.69 6.45 25.05
N ALA A 191 0.79 7.76 25.34
CA ALA A 191 0.29 8.78 24.40
C ALA A 191 1.18 8.87 23.17
N LYS A 192 2.49 8.75 23.33
CA LYS A 192 3.44 8.65 22.22
C LYS A 192 3.23 7.38 21.41
N CYS A 193 3.07 6.22 22.05
CA CYS A 193 2.81 4.96 21.35
C CYS A 193 1.58 5.05 20.45
N ARG A 194 0.47 5.62 20.91
CA ARG A 194 -0.74 5.81 20.10
C ARG A 194 -0.53 6.72 18.90
N LYS A 195 0.40 7.69 18.99
CA LYS A 195 0.70 8.60 17.87
C LYS A 195 1.57 7.97 16.78
N VAL A 196 2.36 6.94 17.10
CA VAL A 196 3.27 6.30 16.13
C VAL A 196 2.51 5.90 14.87
N ASP A 197 1.46 5.12 14.99
CA ASP A 197 0.69 4.60 13.86
C ASP A 197 0.03 5.72 13.05
N GLN A 198 -0.57 6.70 13.72
CA GLN A 198 -1.23 7.83 13.06
C GLN A 198 -0.23 8.66 12.25
N MET A 199 0.91 9.00 12.84
CA MET A 199 1.92 9.82 12.18
C MET A 199 2.58 9.09 10.99
N ILE A 200 2.82 7.78 11.11
CA ILE A 200 3.31 6.96 10.00
C ILE A 200 2.28 6.92 8.87
N ALA A 201 1.00 6.70 9.18
CA ALA A 201 -0.05 6.66 8.18
C ALA A 201 -0.14 7.99 7.41
N GLU A 202 -0.12 9.13 8.10
CA GLU A 202 -0.12 10.46 7.48
C GLU A 202 1.08 10.67 6.56
N LYS A 203 2.30 10.29 6.99
CA LYS A 203 3.52 10.36 6.17
C LYS A 203 3.45 9.47 4.92
N MET A 204 2.72 8.38 4.99
CA MET A 204 2.52 7.44 3.87
C MET A 204 1.28 7.77 3.02
N GLY A 205 0.51 8.82 3.36
CA GLY A 205 -0.66 9.30 2.62
C GLY A 205 -1.93 8.49 2.87
N PHE A 206 -2.08 7.93 4.07
CA PHE A 206 -3.28 7.20 4.52
C PHE A 206 -3.96 7.94 5.67
N ASP A 207 -5.28 7.78 5.79
CA ASP A 207 -6.10 8.41 6.83
C ASP A 207 -5.83 7.85 8.24
N GLY A 208 -5.14 6.73 8.35
CA GLY A 208 -4.78 6.10 9.63
C GLY A 208 -4.47 4.62 9.49
N CYS A 209 -4.39 3.96 10.63
CA CYS A 209 -4.19 2.51 10.73
C CYS A 209 -5.45 1.83 11.27
N TYR A 210 -5.60 0.54 11.00
CA TYR A 210 -6.60 -0.25 11.70
C TYR A 210 -6.31 -0.23 13.20
N PRO A 211 -7.33 -0.05 14.06
CA PRO A 211 -7.12 0.09 15.51
C PRO A 211 -6.56 -1.19 16.16
N VAL A 212 -6.87 -2.32 15.59
CA VAL A 212 -6.38 -3.64 16.03
C VAL A 212 -5.86 -4.40 14.82
N SER A 213 -4.63 -4.89 14.90
CA SER A 213 -4.03 -5.80 13.94
C SER A 213 -3.08 -6.76 14.66
N GLY A 214 -2.90 -7.95 14.10
CA GLY A 214 -1.87 -8.91 14.50
C GLY A 214 -0.89 -9.15 13.37
N GLN A 215 0.10 -9.92 13.64
CA GLN A 215 1.07 -10.35 12.62
C GLN A 215 0.81 -11.78 12.17
#